data_96bfe345c0638c66e03c5acec609f12e
#
_entry.id   96bfe345c0638c66e03c5acec609f12e
#
_cell.length_a   1.000
_cell.length_b   1.000
_cell.length_c   1.000
_cell.angle_alpha   90.00
_cell.angle_beta   90.00
_cell.angle_gamma   90.00
#
_symmetry.space_group_name_H-M   'P 1'
#
loop_
_entity.id
_entity.type
_entity.pdbx_description
1 polymer ?
#
loop_
_entity_poly.entity_id
_entity_poly.type
_entity_poly.pdbx_seq_one_letter_code
_entity_poly.pdbx_strand_id
1 'polypeptide(L)'
;MVATLMRPAVTAVGPLIDQMSADTGIPLALLGSLSTIVLITWAVVSPFGHGLGRRLGLGGAVLAAMGLLALGAIVRSLPGSTLWLWIGTGMIGIALAIGNVLLPAVIKRDFPLRVPMMMGVYSALLGGAGAVASGLAVPIAELTGADAGAGWRLSLLLTGAMLAPFALLAWWRVIRHERAARGAAAPAASRLGIWRDPVAWQVAIYMGVQSTTFYVLVTWIATMSLDSGRDATLAGIDVMIYQVFSLVGSLTNALLMRGRGARITPGALPLLGIVGIVGLMIWPDAIGLWVVPLGLFSGLSLGVSLTLIADRARDHSTSSALSGMSQSVGYAIAAVGPALFGVLHVAAGGWVVPLIIVLVAMILQAVFGFFAARERFVLDAR
;
A
#
# COMPACT_ATOMS: atom_id res chain seq x y z
N MET A 1 10.69 13.79 -1.91
CA MET A 1 11.75 12.86 -2.33
C MET A 1 11.66 11.48 -1.68
N VAL A 2 11.63 11.31 -0.31
CA VAL A 2 11.51 9.95 0.28
C VAL A 2 10.20 9.26 -0.13
N ALA A 3 9.07 9.96 -0.01
CA ALA A 3 7.76 9.44 -0.41
C ALA A 3 7.70 8.99 -1.87
N THR A 4 8.37 9.70 -2.78
CA THR A 4 8.40 9.36 -4.21
C THR A 4 9.19 8.10 -4.56
N LEU A 5 10.01 7.58 -3.64
CA LEU A 5 10.71 6.30 -3.81
C LEU A 5 9.89 5.10 -3.33
N MET A 6 9.00 5.33 -2.38
CA MET A 6 8.39 4.21 -1.65
C MET A 6 7.34 3.45 -2.46
N ARG A 7 6.45 4.16 -3.14
CA ARG A 7 5.31 3.54 -3.83
C ARG A 7 5.69 2.90 -5.17
N PRO A 8 6.53 3.53 -6.02
CA PRO A 8 6.94 2.95 -7.31
C PRO A 8 7.48 1.53 -7.22
N ALA A 9 8.29 1.24 -6.20
CA ALA A 9 8.88 -0.08 -6.00
C ALA A 9 7.85 -1.23 -5.85
N VAL A 10 6.60 -0.90 -5.51
CA VAL A 10 5.50 -1.87 -5.38
C VAL A 10 4.57 -1.81 -6.60
N THR A 11 4.18 -0.61 -7.00
CA THR A 11 3.09 -0.43 -7.97
C THR A 11 3.50 -0.65 -9.41
N ALA A 12 4.80 -0.58 -9.74
CA ALA A 12 5.32 -0.91 -11.06
C ALA A 12 5.34 -2.43 -11.34
N VAL A 13 5.17 -3.29 -10.34
CA VAL A 13 5.20 -4.75 -10.51
C VAL A 13 3.98 -5.26 -11.28
N GLY A 14 2.78 -4.79 -10.91
CA GLY A 14 1.52 -5.26 -11.52
C GLY A 14 1.53 -5.23 -13.04
N PRO A 15 1.80 -4.07 -13.70
CA PRO A 15 1.84 -3.97 -15.16
C PRO A 15 2.89 -4.84 -15.87
N LEU A 16 3.89 -5.36 -15.12
CA LEU A 16 4.99 -6.16 -15.68
C LEU A 16 4.85 -7.66 -15.39
N ILE A 17 3.83 -8.10 -14.65
CA ILE A 17 3.69 -9.49 -14.20
C ILE A 17 3.67 -10.46 -15.39
N ASP A 18 2.97 -10.13 -16.47
CA ASP A 18 2.86 -10.98 -17.65
C ASP A 18 4.20 -11.10 -18.37
N GLN A 19 4.94 -9.99 -18.54
CA GLN A 19 6.29 -10.01 -19.12
C GLN A 19 7.27 -10.81 -18.24
N MET A 20 7.17 -10.66 -16.92
CA MET A 20 7.97 -11.43 -15.95
C MET A 20 7.67 -12.92 -16.04
N SER A 21 6.39 -13.29 -16.17
CA SER A 21 5.97 -14.70 -16.32
C SER A 21 6.49 -15.30 -17.63
N ALA A 22 6.38 -14.57 -18.73
CA ALA A 22 6.86 -15.01 -20.04
C ALA A 22 8.39 -15.22 -20.09
N ASP A 23 9.17 -14.33 -19.45
CA ASP A 23 10.63 -14.42 -19.40
C ASP A 23 11.14 -15.49 -18.43
N THR A 24 10.55 -15.58 -17.24
CA THR A 24 11.08 -16.43 -16.17
C THR A 24 10.46 -17.82 -16.12
N GLY A 25 9.34 -18.04 -16.81
CA GLY A 25 8.54 -19.25 -16.71
C GLY A 25 7.82 -19.41 -15.35
N ILE A 26 7.86 -18.40 -14.48
CA ILE A 26 7.17 -18.44 -13.18
C ILE A 26 5.67 -18.26 -13.42
N PRO A 27 4.80 -19.14 -12.88
CA PRO A 27 3.37 -18.97 -12.99
C PRO A 27 2.88 -17.62 -12.43
N LEU A 28 1.90 -16.99 -13.10
CA LEU A 28 1.29 -15.72 -12.69
C LEU A 28 0.84 -15.74 -11.21
N ALA A 29 0.21 -16.84 -10.78
CA ALA A 29 -0.22 -17.03 -9.41
C ALA A 29 0.92 -16.87 -8.38
N LEU A 30 2.11 -17.35 -8.73
CA LEU A 30 3.28 -17.25 -7.87
C LEU A 30 3.88 -15.83 -7.90
N LEU A 31 3.85 -15.14 -9.04
CA LEU A 31 4.28 -13.74 -9.14
C LEU A 31 3.39 -12.79 -8.33
N GLY A 32 2.10 -13.09 -8.18
CA GLY A 32 1.20 -12.38 -7.26
C GLY A 32 1.69 -12.37 -5.80
N SER A 33 2.48 -13.38 -5.40
CA SER A 33 3.07 -13.43 -4.05
C SER A 33 4.17 -12.37 -3.82
N LEU A 34 4.67 -11.66 -4.84
CA LEU A 34 5.56 -10.52 -4.64
C LEU A 34 4.90 -9.43 -3.79
N SER A 35 3.63 -9.12 -4.05
CA SER A 35 2.86 -8.20 -3.20
C SER A 35 2.62 -8.78 -1.80
N THR A 36 2.37 -10.08 -1.71
CA THR A 36 2.24 -10.80 -0.43
C THR A 36 3.49 -10.67 0.44
N ILE A 37 4.69 -10.83 -0.13
CA ILE A 37 5.96 -10.70 0.60
C ILE A 37 6.11 -9.29 1.18
N VAL A 38 5.79 -8.26 0.41
CA VAL A 38 5.82 -6.87 0.90
C VAL A 38 4.88 -6.70 2.09
N LEU A 39 3.66 -7.23 2.03
CA LEU A 39 2.66 -7.11 3.09
C LEU A 39 3.03 -7.90 4.34
N ILE A 40 3.59 -9.12 4.18
CA ILE A 40 4.13 -9.90 5.31
C ILE A 40 5.27 -9.14 5.99
N THR A 41 6.21 -8.61 5.22
CA THR A 41 7.31 -7.82 5.80
C THR A 41 6.78 -6.59 6.55
N TRP A 42 5.73 -5.93 6.06
CA TRP A 42 5.10 -4.82 6.78
C TRP A 42 4.44 -5.28 8.10
N ALA A 43 3.69 -6.37 8.07
CA ALA A 43 3.07 -6.92 9.27
C ALA A 43 4.11 -7.28 10.35
N VAL A 44 5.24 -7.87 9.95
CA VAL A 44 6.30 -8.34 10.85
C VAL A 44 7.22 -7.20 11.30
N VAL A 45 7.63 -6.31 10.38
CA VAL A 45 8.69 -5.32 10.65
C VAL A 45 8.15 -4.02 11.24
N SER A 46 6.91 -3.61 10.92
CA SER A 46 6.33 -2.35 11.42
C SER A 46 6.39 -2.20 12.96
N PRO A 47 6.13 -3.23 13.79
CA PRO A 47 6.26 -3.11 15.23
C PRO A 47 7.68 -2.75 15.71
N PHE A 48 8.71 -3.13 14.95
CA PHE A 48 10.11 -2.88 15.28
C PHE A 48 10.62 -1.53 14.77
N GLY A 49 9.89 -0.87 13.87
CA GLY A 49 10.30 0.40 13.25
C GLY A 49 10.61 1.49 14.27
N HIS A 50 9.78 1.65 15.29
CA HIS A 50 10.04 2.63 16.37
C HIS A 50 11.31 2.30 17.17
N GLY A 51 11.59 1.02 17.42
CA GLY A 51 12.81 0.58 18.08
C GLY A 51 14.07 0.93 17.30
N LEU A 52 14.02 0.77 15.98
CA LEU A 52 15.12 1.15 15.08
C LEU A 52 15.30 2.68 15.06
N GLY A 53 14.20 3.45 15.02
CA GLY A 53 14.23 4.91 15.10
C GLY A 53 14.86 5.43 16.40
N ARG A 54 14.70 4.72 17.52
CA ARG A 54 15.37 5.05 18.79
C ARG A 54 16.87 4.77 18.77
N ARG A 55 17.29 3.65 18.13
CA ARG A 55 18.72 3.24 18.09
C ARG A 55 19.54 4.09 17.12
N LEU A 56 19.03 4.30 15.91
CA LEU A 56 19.75 5.01 14.84
C LEU A 56 19.40 6.50 14.76
N GLY A 57 18.40 6.97 15.53
CA GLY A 57 17.74 8.24 15.33
C GLY A 57 16.73 8.15 14.15
N LEU A 58 15.68 8.99 14.17
CA LEU A 58 14.65 8.98 13.12
C LEU A 58 15.26 9.20 11.72
N GLY A 59 16.13 10.18 11.58
CA GLY A 59 16.79 10.50 10.32
C GLY A 59 17.70 9.38 9.83
N GLY A 60 18.51 8.79 10.72
CA GLY A 60 19.42 7.70 10.40
C GLY A 60 18.69 6.43 9.99
N ALA A 61 17.60 6.09 10.66
CA ALA A 61 16.77 4.94 10.33
C ALA A 61 16.05 5.10 8.98
N VAL A 62 15.58 6.31 8.65
CA VAL A 62 15.01 6.60 7.32
C VAL A 62 16.10 6.50 6.23
N LEU A 63 17.30 7.02 6.48
CA LEU A 63 18.42 6.88 5.53
C LEU A 63 18.76 5.41 5.25
N ALA A 64 18.86 4.61 6.31
CA ALA A 64 19.12 3.17 6.20
C ALA A 64 18.00 2.45 5.43
N ALA A 65 16.73 2.80 5.69
CA ALA A 65 15.58 2.26 4.96
C ALA A 65 15.64 2.62 3.46
N MET A 66 15.97 3.87 3.11
CA MET A 66 16.13 4.28 1.71
C MET A 66 17.28 3.54 1.01
N GLY A 67 18.41 3.36 1.70
CA GLY A 67 19.53 2.58 1.18
C GLY A 67 19.16 1.12 0.96
N LEU A 68 18.42 0.51 1.90
CA LEU A 68 17.91 -0.84 1.78
C LEU A 68 16.88 -0.98 0.64
N LEU A 69 16.03 0.03 0.43
CA LEU A 69 15.08 0.07 -0.68
C LEU A 69 15.81 0.10 -2.02
N ALA A 70 16.80 0.99 -2.17
CA ALA A 70 17.59 1.09 -3.38
C ALA A 70 18.37 -0.22 -3.67
N LEU A 71 19.01 -0.79 -2.65
CA LEU A 71 19.71 -2.06 -2.77
C LEU A 71 18.75 -3.19 -3.13
N GLY A 72 17.57 -3.25 -2.51
CA GLY A 72 16.52 -4.22 -2.82
C GLY A 72 16.02 -4.09 -4.27
N ALA A 73 15.87 -2.87 -4.79
CA ALA A 73 15.50 -2.65 -6.19
C ALA A 73 16.59 -3.13 -7.15
N ILE A 74 17.87 -2.91 -6.83
CA ILE A 74 19.00 -3.42 -7.60
C ILE A 74 19.01 -4.95 -7.56
N VAL A 75 18.96 -5.56 -6.37
CA VAL A 75 18.98 -7.02 -6.20
C VAL A 75 17.83 -7.67 -6.95
N ARG A 76 16.60 -7.10 -6.85
CA ARG A 76 15.42 -7.61 -7.54
C ARG A 76 15.56 -7.64 -9.07
N SER A 77 16.36 -6.72 -9.60
CA SER A 77 16.57 -6.56 -11.05
C SER A 77 17.76 -7.34 -11.59
N LEU A 78 18.50 -8.09 -10.75
CA LEU A 78 19.64 -8.87 -11.18
C LEU A 78 19.22 -10.03 -12.10
N PRO A 79 19.96 -10.28 -13.19
CA PRO A 79 19.74 -11.43 -14.06
C PRO A 79 20.23 -12.74 -13.43
N GLY A 80 19.94 -13.86 -14.05
CA GLY A 80 20.48 -15.18 -13.75
C GLY A 80 19.58 -16.04 -12.86
N SER A 81 19.27 -15.63 -11.65
CA SER A 81 18.43 -16.41 -10.74
C SER A 81 17.13 -15.70 -10.36
N THR A 82 16.03 -16.42 -10.42
CA THR A 82 14.72 -15.93 -9.96
C THR A 82 14.69 -15.64 -8.45
N LEU A 83 15.62 -16.21 -7.67
CA LEU A 83 15.74 -15.92 -6.23
C LEU A 83 16.01 -14.44 -5.95
N TRP A 84 16.68 -13.72 -6.84
CA TRP A 84 16.93 -12.30 -6.69
C TRP A 84 15.65 -11.48 -6.66
N LEU A 85 14.64 -11.93 -7.40
CA LEU A 85 13.32 -11.32 -7.43
C LEU A 85 12.67 -11.33 -6.03
N TRP A 86 12.73 -12.46 -5.34
CA TRP A 86 12.13 -12.66 -4.01
C TRP A 86 12.94 -11.95 -2.92
N ILE A 87 14.26 -12.11 -2.92
CA ILE A 87 15.16 -11.48 -1.96
C ILE A 87 15.06 -9.96 -2.04
N GLY A 88 15.17 -9.39 -3.26
CA GLY A 88 15.06 -7.96 -3.46
C GLY A 88 13.68 -7.40 -3.06
N THR A 89 12.60 -8.14 -3.35
CA THR A 89 11.25 -7.76 -2.91
C THR A 89 11.11 -7.78 -1.39
N GLY A 90 11.69 -8.76 -0.71
CA GLY A 90 11.74 -8.80 0.76
C GLY A 90 12.50 -7.60 1.35
N MET A 91 13.65 -7.25 0.77
CA MET A 91 14.43 -6.07 1.19
C MET A 91 13.63 -4.77 1.01
N ILE A 92 12.95 -4.62 -0.13
CA ILE A 92 12.05 -3.49 -0.40
C ILE A 92 10.94 -3.46 0.65
N GLY A 93 10.30 -4.58 0.94
CA GLY A 93 9.24 -4.67 1.93
C GLY A 93 9.69 -4.23 3.33
N ILE A 94 10.86 -4.68 3.79
CA ILE A 94 11.46 -4.26 5.07
C ILE A 94 11.70 -2.74 5.08
N ALA A 95 12.28 -2.21 4.01
CA ALA A 95 12.57 -0.78 3.86
C ALA A 95 11.29 0.06 3.93
N LEU A 96 10.25 -0.36 3.22
CA LEU A 96 8.95 0.31 3.20
C LEU A 96 8.23 0.24 4.54
N ALA A 97 8.31 -0.88 5.27
CA ALA A 97 7.76 -1.00 6.61
C ALA A 97 8.37 0.05 7.56
N ILE A 98 9.68 0.19 7.54
CA ILE A 98 10.41 1.18 8.35
C ILE A 98 10.02 2.61 7.91
N GLY A 99 10.00 2.89 6.61
CA GLY A 99 9.62 4.19 6.05
C GLY A 99 8.20 4.60 6.42
N ASN A 100 7.22 3.71 6.25
CA ASN A 100 5.82 3.97 6.58
C ASN A 100 5.60 4.31 8.07
N VAL A 101 6.38 3.70 8.97
CA VAL A 101 6.30 3.96 10.41
C VAL A 101 7.00 5.26 10.80
N LEU A 102 8.18 5.54 10.21
CA LEU A 102 9.02 6.64 10.68
C LEU A 102 8.75 7.98 9.99
N LEU A 103 8.33 8.00 8.71
CA LEU A 103 8.08 9.25 8.00
C LEU A 103 6.97 10.11 8.62
N PRO A 104 5.82 9.59 9.06
CA PRO A 104 4.85 10.36 9.82
C PRO A 104 5.43 10.95 11.12
N ALA A 105 6.31 10.20 11.80
CA ALA A 105 6.98 10.67 13.01
C ALA A 105 7.97 11.82 12.71
N VAL A 106 8.71 11.73 11.60
CA VAL A 106 9.59 12.82 11.12
C VAL A 106 8.77 14.06 10.79
N ILE A 107 7.66 13.91 10.05
CA ILE A 107 6.78 15.02 9.68
C ILE A 107 6.25 15.71 10.95
N LYS A 108 5.81 14.96 11.95
CA LYS A 108 5.31 15.51 13.21
C LYS A 108 6.40 16.23 14.00
N ARG A 109 7.64 15.74 13.99
CA ARG A 109 8.78 16.36 14.64
C ARG A 109 9.20 17.68 13.97
N ASP A 110 9.33 17.65 12.63
CA ASP A 110 9.95 18.75 11.88
C ASP A 110 8.95 19.84 11.49
N PHE A 111 7.65 19.48 11.39
CA PHE A 111 6.58 20.40 11.00
C PHE A 111 5.40 20.40 11.98
N PRO A 112 5.61 20.62 13.30
CA PRO A 112 4.57 20.45 14.32
C PRO A 112 3.33 21.33 14.08
N LEU A 113 3.50 22.53 13.50
CA LEU A 113 2.40 23.46 13.20
C LEU A 113 1.70 23.20 11.86
N ARG A 114 2.24 22.29 11.01
CA ARG A 114 1.76 22.05 9.64
C ARG A 114 1.58 20.54 9.36
N VAL A 115 1.43 19.74 10.40
CA VAL A 115 1.32 18.26 10.26
C VAL A 115 0.26 17.83 9.23
N PRO A 116 -1.00 18.33 9.25
CA PRO A 116 -2.01 17.91 8.28
C PRO A 116 -1.62 18.24 6.84
N MET A 117 -1.05 19.43 6.61
CA MET A 117 -0.59 19.84 5.27
C MET A 117 0.55 18.95 4.79
N MET A 118 1.54 18.67 5.63
CA MET A 118 2.71 17.86 5.27
C MET A 118 2.34 16.39 5.07
N MET A 119 1.37 15.87 5.82
CA MET A 119 0.81 14.54 5.58
C MET A 119 0.04 14.47 4.26
N GLY A 120 -0.69 15.52 3.89
CA GLY A 120 -1.33 15.65 2.58
C GLY A 120 -0.30 15.63 1.43
N VAL A 121 0.77 16.42 1.55
CA VAL A 121 1.89 16.43 0.57
C VAL A 121 2.58 15.06 0.50
N TYR A 122 2.82 14.42 1.64
CA TYR A 122 3.39 13.07 1.71
C TYR A 122 2.51 12.06 0.96
N SER A 123 1.20 12.05 1.23
CA SER A 123 0.25 11.15 0.57
C SER A 123 0.14 11.43 -0.93
N ALA A 124 0.13 12.70 -1.33
CA ALA A 124 0.10 13.10 -2.73
C ALA A 124 1.34 12.65 -3.51
N LEU A 125 2.53 12.84 -2.92
CA LEU A 125 3.80 12.40 -3.52
C LEU A 125 3.89 10.86 -3.57
N LEU A 126 3.41 10.18 -2.53
CA LEU A 126 3.37 8.72 -2.49
C LEU A 126 2.45 8.17 -3.60
N GLY A 127 1.20 8.64 -3.65
CA GLY A 127 0.20 8.19 -4.62
C GLY A 127 0.55 8.59 -6.04
N GLY A 128 0.96 9.85 -6.27
CA GLY A 128 1.34 10.36 -7.58
C GLY A 128 2.55 9.64 -8.17
N ALA A 129 3.60 9.41 -7.36
CA ALA A 129 4.77 8.66 -7.81
C ALA A 129 4.41 7.19 -8.16
N GLY A 130 3.52 6.57 -7.37
CA GLY A 130 3.03 5.24 -7.66
C GLY A 130 2.23 5.17 -8.97
N ALA A 131 1.37 6.15 -9.21
CA ALA A 131 0.58 6.25 -10.45
C ALA A 131 1.48 6.40 -11.69
N VAL A 132 2.44 7.34 -11.62
CA VAL A 132 3.41 7.55 -12.70
C VAL A 132 4.23 6.29 -12.96
N ALA A 133 4.70 5.61 -11.92
CA ALA A 133 5.48 4.38 -12.06
C ALA A 133 4.68 3.26 -12.73
N SER A 134 3.40 3.10 -12.38
CA SER A 134 2.54 2.10 -13.02
C SER A 134 2.30 2.40 -14.50
N GLY A 135 2.02 3.66 -14.85
CA GLY A 135 1.79 4.07 -16.24
C GLY A 135 3.03 4.00 -17.12
N LEU A 136 4.23 4.24 -16.53
CA LEU A 136 5.49 4.19 -17.26
C LEU A 136 6.17 2.82 -17.23
N ALA A 137 5.66 1.85 -16.45
CA ALA A 137 6.32 0.56 -16.26
C ALA A 137 6.53 -0.18 -17.59
N VAL A 138 5.48 -0.31 -18.39
CA VAL A 138 5.53 -0.99 -19.70
C VAL A 138 6.32 -0.19 -20.72
N PRO A 139 6.06 1.12 -20.96
CA PRO A 139 6.86 1.93 -21.88
C PRO A 139 8.36 1.88 -21.58
N ILE A 140 8.77 1.89 -20.30
CA ILE A 140 10.20 1.76 -19.95
C ILE A 140 10.73 0.36 -20.29
N ALA A 141 9.94 -0.69 -20.07
CA ALA A 141 10.34 -2.05 -20.41
C ALA A 141 10.55 -2.22 -21.92
N GLU A 142 9.75 -1.55 -22.74
CA GLU A 142 9.84 -1.60 -24.19
C GLU A 142 11.07 -0.87 -24.77
N LEU A 143 11.73 0.01 -24.01
CA LEU A 143 12.94 0.71 -24.44
C LEU A 143 14.13 -0.25 -24.76
N THR A 144 14.12 -1.47 -24.24
CA THR A 144 15.17 -2.47 -24.51
C THR A 144 14.95 -3.25 -25.82
N GLY A 145 13.88 -2.99 -26.56
CA GLY A 145 13.54 -3.66 -27.81
C GLY A 145 13.13 -5.13 -27.59
N ALA A 146 13.72 -6.04 -28.38
CA ALA A 146 13.30 -7.45 -28.41
C ALA A 146 13.69 -8.29 -27.18
N ASP A 147 14.54 -7.77 -26.29
CA ASP A 147 14.96 -8.49 -25.07
C ASP A 147 13.95 -8.27 -23.92
N ALA A 148 12.91 -9.07 -23.91
CA ALA A 148 11.84 -9.01 -22.90
C ALA A 148 12.38 -9.19 -21.46
N GLY A 149 13.42 -10.02 -21.28
CA GLY A 149 14.05 -10.26 -19.97
C GLY A 149 14.79 -9.06 -19.42
N ALA A 150 15.47 -8.30 -20.25
CA ALA A 150 16.12 -7.05 -19.85
C ALA A 150 15.09 -5.93 -19.60
N GLY A 151 14.00 -5.90 -20.34
CA GLY A 151 12.99 -4.85 -20.31
C GLY A 151 12.32 -4.68 -18.94
N TRP A 152 11.68 -5.70 -18.43
CA TRP A 152 11.01 -5.61 -17.14
C TRP A 152 11.99 -5.37 -15.97
N ARG A 153 13.24 -5.93 -16.06
CA ARG A 153 14.28 -5.68 -15.06
C ARG A 153 14.71 -4.22 -15.04
N LEU A 154 14.94 -3.64 -16.24
CA LEU A 154 15.26 -2.21 -16.37
C LEU A 154 14.12 -1.34 -15.81
N SER A 155 12.88 -1.66 -16.13
CA SER A 155 11.71 -0.92 -15.64
C SER A 155 11.63 -0.97 -14.11
N LEU A 156 11.77 -2.13 -13.48
CA LEU A 156 11.77 -2.26 -12.02
C LEU A 156 12.95 -1.54 -11.37
N LEU A 157 14.13 -1.52 -12.01
CA LEU A 157 15.31 -0.81 -11.52
C LEU A 157 15.09 0.70 -11.57
N LEU A 158 14.67 1.23 -12.71
CA LEU A 158 14.48 2.66 -12.88
C LEU A 158 13.35 3.18 -12.00
N THR A 159 12.19 2.53 -11.99
CA THR A 159 11.07 2.96 -11.15
C THR A 159 11.37 2.84 -9.65
N GLY A 160 12.13 1.81 -9.24
CA GLY A 160 12.45 1.56 -7.82
C GLY A 160 13.68 2.27 -7.28
N ALA A 161 14.68 2.59 -8.11
CA ALA A 161 15.98 3.07 -7.65
C ALA A 161 16.51 4.35 -8.32
N MET A 162 15.97 4.80 -9.45
CA MET A 162 16.50 5.95 -10.19
C MET A 162 16.63 7.23 -9.34
N LEU A 163 15.65 7.53 -8.53
CA LEU A 163 15.65 8.70 -7.66
C LEU A 163 16.39 8.47 -6.33
N ALA A 164 16.82 7.23 -6.03
CA ALA A 164 17.42 6.90 -4.75
C ALA A 164 18.73 7.65 -4.46
N PRO A 165 19.69 7.79 -5.40
CA PRO A 165 20.93 8.53 -5.15
C PRO A 165 20.65 9.99 -4.72
N PHE A 166 19.73 10.64 -5.41
CA PHE A 166 19.38 12.04 -5.12
C PHE A 166 18.68 12.15 -3.76
N ALA A 167 17.78 11.25 -3.46
CA ALA A 167 17.06 11.23 -2.20
C ALA A 167 17.98 10.89 -1.02
N LEU A 168 18.88 9.91 -1.18
CA LEU A 168 19.89 9.55 -0.18
C LEU A 168 20.83 10.72 0.10
N LEU A 169 21.34 11.39 -0.94
CA LEU A 169 22.25 12.53 -0.81
C LEU A 169 21.56 13.73 -0.12
N ALA A 170 20.34 14.06 -0.55
CA ALA A 170 19.56 15.13 0.05
C ALA A 170 19.26 14.85 1.52
N TRP A 171 18.82 13.63 1.85
CA TRP A 171 18.51 13.22 3.21
C TRP A 171 19.75 13.17 4.11
N TRP A 172 20.86 12.66 3.61
CA TRP A 172 22.13 12.63 4.32
C TRP A 172 22.63 14.03 4.68
N ARG A 173 22.49 15.01 3.77
CA ARG A 173 22.81 16.41 4.07
C ARG A 173 21.96 16.96 5.23
N VAL A 174 20.67 16.65 5.26
CA VAL A 174 19.76 17.07 6.34
C VAL A 174 20.21 16.46 7.67
N ILE A 175 20.49 15.16 7.72
CA ILE A 175 20.86 14.46 8.97
C ILE A 175 22.21 14.94 9.52
N ARG A 176 23.15 15.32 8.70
CA ARG A 176 24.46 15.84 9.19
C ARG A 176 24.30 17.03 10.11
N HIS A 177 23.26 17.83 9.93
CA HIS A 177 22.95 18.98 10.77
C HIS A 177 22.12 18.60 12.02
N GLU A 178 21.43 17.45 12.04
CA GLU A 178 20.57 16.99 13.15
C GLU A 178 21.32 16.32 14.32
N ARG A 179 22.59 15.97 14.19
CA ARG A 179 23.35 15.23 15.23
C ARG A 179 23.44 15.95 16.58
N ALA A 180 23.02 17.22 16.65
CA ALA A 180 23.02 18.03 17.85
C ALA A 180 21.75 17.95 18.72
N ALA A 181 20.63 17.42 18.21
CA ALA A 181 19.34 17.43 18.91
C ALA A 181 18.79 16.01 19.13
N ARG A 182 19.41 15.23 20.03
CA ARG A 182 18.84 13.95 20.48
C ARG A 182 17.81 14.19 21.58
N GLY A 183 16.56 14.36 21.20
CA GLY A 183 15.40 14.31 22.11
C GLY A 183 14.93 12.88 22.31
N ALA A 184 14.76 12.46 23.56
CA ALA A 184 14.24 11.16 23.93
C ALA A 184 12.79 11.00 23.43
N ALA A 185 12.53 10.00 22.57
CA ALA A 185 11.18 9.60 22.24
C ALA A 185 10.55 8.90 23.46
N ALA A 186 9.36 9.33 23.85
CA ALA A 186 8.60 8.69 24.93
C ALA A 186 8.37 7.21 24.64
N PRO A 187 8.44 6.30 25.64
CA PRO A 187 8.23 4.88 25.45
C PRO A 187 6.79 4.64 24.98
N ALA A 188 6.63 3.90 23.88
CA ALA A 188 5.32 3.41 23.47
C ALA A 188 4.80 2.45 24.56
N ALA A 189 3.79 2.88 25.30
CA ALA A 189 3.13 2.03 26.27
C ALA A 189 2.45 0.88 25.52
N SER A 190 2.94 -0.35 25.71
CA SER A 190 2.26 -1.54 25.22
C SER A 190 1.01 -1.76 26.05
N ARG A 191 -0.16 -1.37 25.54
CA ARG A 191 -1.43 -1.66 26.19
C ARG A 191 -1.90 -3.03 25.73
N LEU A 192 -1.47 -4.10 26.41
CA LEU A 192 -1.86 -5.49 26.12
C LEU A 192 -3.39 -5.69 26.06
N GLY A 193 -4.17 -4.87 26.77
CA GLY A 193 -5.63 -4.91 26.76
C GLY A 193 -6.29 -4.64 25.40
N ILE A 194 -5.59 -3.93 24.48
CA ILE A 194 -6.15 -3.59 23.18
C ILE A 194 -6.46 -4.82 22.31
N TRP A 195 -5.68 -5.89 22.46
CA TRP A 195 -5.87 -7.16 21.74
C TRP A 195 -7.15 -7.92 22.16
N ARG A 196 -7.76 -7.54 23.29
CA ARG A 196 -9.02 -8.12 23.78
C ARG A 196 -10.22 -7.22 23.54
N ASP A 197 -10.01 -6.05 22.96
CA ASP A 197 -11.05 -5.06 22.74
C ASP A 197 -11.77 -5.29 21.39
N PRO A 198 -13.10 -5.49 21.39
CA PRO A 198 -13.84 -5.75 20.16
C PRO A 198 -13.87 -4.55 19.21
N VAL A 199 -13.80 -3.30 19.71
CA VAL A 199 -13.74 -2.10 18.86
C VAL A 199 -12.42 -2.04 18.14
N ALA A 200 -11.30 -2.39 18.81
CA ALA A 200 -9.99 -2.46 18.19
C ALA A 200 -9.95 -3.49 17.05
N TRP A 201 -10.58 -4.66 17.22
CA TRP A 201 -10.69 -5.66 16.17
C TRP A 201 -11.55 -5.22 15.00
N GLN A 202 -12.66 -4.51 15.24
CA GLN A 202 -13.51 -3.95 14.16
C GLN A 202 -12.70 -3.00 13.27
N VAL A 203 -11.91 -2.10 13.88
CA VAL A 203 -11.06 -1.16 13.17
C VAL A 203 -9.93 -1.89 12.42
N ALA A 204 -9.30 -2.88 13.07
CA ALA A 204 -8.21 -3.66 12.48
C ALA A 204 -8.68 -4.50 11.27
N ILE A 205 -9.85 -5.14 11.36
CA ILE A 205 -10.43 -5.91 10.25
C ILE A 205 -10.83 -4.99 9.11
N TYR A 206 -11.47 -3.84 9.39
CA TYR A 206 -11.78 -2.84 8.38
C TYR A 206 -10.52 -2.40 7.62
N MET A 207 -9.43 -2.10 8.34
CA MET A 207 -8.12 -1.75 7.76
C MET A 207 -7.56 -2.91 6.92
N GLY A 208 -7.70 -4.15 7.38
CA GLY A 208 -7.20 -5.34 6.70
C GLY A 208 -7.92 -5.58 5.37
N VAL A 209 -9.25 -5.55 5.40
CA VAL A 209 -10.06 -5.82 4.20
C VAL A 209 -9.86 -4.75 3.12
N GLN A 210 -9.84 -3.45 3.51
CA GLN A 210 -9.55 -2.39 2.55
C GLN A 210 -8.14 -2.52 1.96
N SER A 211 -7.15 -2.90 2.77
CA SER A 211 -5.79 -3.11 2.29
C SER A 211 -5.71 -4.32 1.35
N THR A 212 -6.40 -5.42 1.67
CA THR A 212 -6.52 -6.59 0.79
C THR A 212 -7.03 -6.18 -0.58
N THR A 213 -8.16 -5.48 -0.62
CA THR A 213 -8.77 -5.01 -1.86
C THR A 213 -7.82 -4.12 -2.67
N PHE A 214 -7.15 -3.15 -1.99
CA PHE A 214 -6.18 -2.28 -2.67
C PHE A 214 -5.05 -3.09 -3.31
N TYR A 215 -4.40 -3.99 -2.55
CA TYR A 215 -3.23 -4.72 -3.05
C TYR A 215 -3.60 -5.79 -4.07
N VAL A 216 -4.77 -6.39 -3.97
CA VAL A 216 -5.30 -7.28 -5.03
C VAL A 216 -5.47 -6.48 -6.32
N LEU A 217 -6.20 -5.37 -6.29
CA LEU A 217 -6.51 -4.60 -7.47
C LEU A 217 -5.24 -4.00 -8.10
N VAL A 218 -4.36 -3.36 -7.33
CA VAL A 218 -3.13 -2.77 -7.88
C VAL A 218 -2.18 -3.82 -8.49
N THR A 219 -2.27 -5.07 -8.04
CA THR A 219 -1.46 -6.18 -8.57
C THR A 219 -2.06 -6.73 -9.88
N TRP A 220 -3.38 -6.88 -9.95
CA TRP A 220 -4.03 -7.68 -10.98
C TRP A 220 -4.82 -6.89 -12.03
N ILE A 221 -5.07 -5.58 -11.85
CA ILE A 221 -5.78 -4.75 -12.85
C ILE A 221 -5.12 -4.84 -14.22
N ALA A 222 -3.78 -4.81 -14.30
CA ALA A 222 -3.09 -4.86 -15.59
C ALA A 222 -3.34 -6.20 -16.30
N THR A 223 -3.23 -7.33 -15.60
CA THR A 223 -3.50 -8.64 -16.18
C THR A 223 -4.98 -8.79 -16.59
N MET A 224 -5.91 -8.32 -15.75
CA MET A 224 -7.33 -8.30 -16.13
C MET A 224 -7.59 -7.43 -17.38
N SER A 225 -6.85 -6.34 -17.51
CA SER A 225 -6.95 -5.43 -18.67
C SER A 225 -6.42 -6.11 -19.94
N LEU A 226 -5.27 -6.81 -19.86
CA LEU A 226 -4.72 -7.60 -20.97
C LEU A 226 -5.70 -8.69 -21.42
N ASP A 227 -6.26 -9.42 -20.47
CA ASP A 227 -7.23 -10.50 -20.75
C ASP A 227 -8.53 -9.97 -21.36
N SER A 228 -8.88 -8.68 -21.14
CA SER A 228 -9.98 -8.00 -21.82
C SER A 228 -9.64 -7.49 -23.24
N GLY A 229 -8.45 -7.83 -23.76
CA GLY A 229 -8.02 -7.48 -25.11
C GLY A 229 -7.35 -6.10 -25.24
N ARG A 230 -7.02 -5.42 -24.15
CA ARG A 230 -6.29 -4.15 -24.17
C ARG A 230 -4.80 -4.42 -24.34
N ASP A 231 -4.07 -3.49 -24.97
CA ASP A 231 -2.62 -3.60 -25.07
C ASP A 231 -1.92 -3.34 -23.71
N ALA A 232 -0.64 -3.72 -23.60
CA ALA A 232 0.12 -3.63 -22.37
C ALA A 232 0.29 -2.18 -21.85
N THR A 233 0.39 -1.19 -22.76
CA THR A 233 0.49 0.22 -22.38
C THR A 233 -0.82 0.71 -21.77
N LEU A 234 -1.97 0.38 -22.38
CA LEU A 234 -3.29 0.71 -21.83
C LEU A 234 -3.54 -0.01 -20.51
N ALA A 235 -3.08 -1.25 -20.37
CA ALA A 235 -3.16 -1.97 -19.09
C ALA A 235 -2.39 -1.25 -17.96
N GLY A 236 -1.20 -0.72 -18.24
CA GLY A 236 -0.46 0.12 -17.31
C GLY A 236 -1.16 1.44 -16.99
N ILE A 237 -1.82 2.04 -17.98
CA ILE A 237 -2.62 3.26 -17.81
C ILE A 237 -3.85 3.00 -16.94
N ASP A 238 -4.50 1.85 -17.03
CA ASP A 238 -5.63 1.49 -16.17
C ASP A 238 -5.21 1.43 -14.69
N VAL A 239 -4.04 0.87 -14.39
CA VAL A 239 -3.46 0.90 -13.03
C VAL A 239 -3.13 2.33 -12.61
N MET A 240 -2.60 3.15 -13.50
CA MET A 240 -2.34 4.57 -13.23
C MET A 240 -3.63 5.32 -12.90
N ILE A 241 -4.70 5.15 -13.69
CA ILE A 241 -6.03 5.76 -13.45
C ILE A 241 -6.56 5.32 -12.08
N TYR A 242 -6.53 4.02 -11.78
CA TYR A 242 -6.92 3.49 -10.47
C TYR A 242 -6.19 4.22 -9.33
N GLN A 243 -4.89 4.43 -9.44
CA GLN A 243 -4.11 5.08 -8.40
C GLN A 243 -4.33 6.60 -8.33
N VAL A 244 -4.54 7.28 -9.45
CA VAL A 244 -4.91 8.71 -9.48
C VAL A 244 -6.24 8.91 -8.77
N PHE A 245 -7.25 8.09 -9.07
CA PHE A 245 -8.54 8.19 -8.38
C PHE A 245 -8.47 7.75 -6.92
N SER A 246 -7.58 6.83 -6.57
CA SER A 246 -7.29 6.49 -5.17
C SER A 246 -6.70 7.69 -4.41
N LEU A 247 -5.80 8.44 -5.04
CA LEU A 247 -5.29 9.68 -4.46
C LEU A 247 -6.40 10.72 -4.28
N VAL A 248 -7.25 10.94 -5.30
CA VAL A 248 -8.40 11.85 -5.21
C VAL A 248 -9.32 11.44 -4.07
N GLY A 249 -9.66 10.15 -3.95
CA GLY A 249 -10.46 9.61 -2.86
C GLY A 249 -9.84 9.88 -1.49
N SER A 250 -8.55 9.64 -1.35
CA SER A 250 -7.83 9.88 -0.07
C SER A 250 -7.86 11.36 0.33
N LEU A 251 -7.71 12.28 -0.61
CA LEU A 251 -7.74 13.72 -0.33
C LEU A 251 -9.15 14.22 0.02
N THR A 252 -10.18 13.61 -0.54
CA THR A 252 -11.58 14.00 -0.30
C THR A 252 -12.18 13.37 0.97
N ASN A 253 -11.51 12.40 1.59
CA ASN A 253 -11.98 11.71 2.79
C ASN A 253 -12.41 12.67 3.91
N ALA A 254 -11.65 13.73 4.16
CA ALA A 254 -11.94 14.69 5.22
C ALA A 254 -13.29 15.40 5.03
N LEU A 255 -13.82 15.50 3.82
CA LEU A 255 -15.13 16.08 3.56
C LEU A 255 -16.26 15.11 3.94
N LEU A 256 -16.08 13.81 3.65
CA LEU A 256 -17.07 12.77 3.92
C LEU A 256 -17.13 12.38 5.39
N MET A 257 -16.02 12.49 6.13
CA MET A 257 -15.90 12.11 7.53
C MET A 257 -16.29 13.24 8.49
N ARG A 258 -17.17 14.17 8.07
CA ARG A 258 -17.68 15.27 8.91
C ARG A 258 -19.11 15.02 9.38
N GLY A 259 -19.40 15.34 10.62
CA GLY A 259 -20.76 15.28 11.18
C GLY A 259 -21.45 13.92 11.01
N ARG A 260 -22.62 13.88 10.38
CA ARG A 260 -23.35 12.64 10.09
C ARG A 260 -22.58 11.70 9.13
N GLY A 261 -21.72 12.25 8.28
CA GLY A 261 -20.90 11.48 7.35
C GLY A 261 -19.98 10.50 8.08
N ALA A 262 -19.40 10.88 9.21
CA ALA A 262 -18.54 9.99 10.01
C ALA A 262 -19.25 8.71 10.50
N ARG A 263 -20.58 8.73 10.63
CA ARG A 263 -21.38 7.56 11.04
C ARG A 263 -21.83 6.70 9.87
N ILE A 264 -21.97 7.27 8.68
CA ILE A 264 -22.53 6.59 7.50
C ILE A 264 -21.43 6.09 6.57
N THR A 265 -20.42 6.93 6.32
CA THR A 265 -19.37 6.66 5.32
C THR A 265 -18.66 5.32 5.53
N PRO A 266 -18.23 4.90 6.74
CA PRO A 266 -17.51 3.65 6.89
C PRO A 266 -18.28 2.40 6.43
N GLY A 267 -19.61 2.40 6.63
CA GLY A 267 -20.48 1.29 6.20
C GLY A 267 -20.96 1.41 4.75
N ALA A 268 -21.21 2.62 4.24
CA ALA A 268 -21.76 2.84 2.91
C ALA A 268 -20.69 2.86 1.80
N LEU A 269 -19.48 3.29 2.13
CA LEU A 269 -18.38 3.44 1.15
C LEU A 269 -18.09 2.16 0.34
N PRO A 270 -18.11 0.95 0.92
CA PRO A 270 -17.87 -0.27 0.14
C PRO A 270 -18.87 -0.50 -1.00
N LEU A 271 -20.08 0.11 -0.95
CA LEU A 271 -21.04 0.03 -2.05
C LEU A 271 -20.46 0.60 -3.35
N LEU A 272 -19.64 1.66 -3.27
CA LEU A 272 -18.96 2.22 -4.44
C LEU A 272 -17.97 1.21 -5.05
N GLY A 273 -17.23 0.48 -4.21
CA GLY A 273 -16.34 -0.59 -4.65
C GLY A 273 -17.11 -1.78 -5.25
N ILE A 274 -18.23 -2.16 -4.63
CA ILE A 274 -19.13 -3.22 -5.12
C ILE A 274 -19.61 -2.89 -6.54
N VAL A 275 -20.02 -1.65 -6.82
CA VAL A 275 -20.40 -1.22 -8.17
C VAL A 275 -19.28 -1.47 -9.17
N GLY A 276 -18.03 -1.11 -8.82
CA GLY A 276 -16.86 -1.35 -9.68
C GLY A 276 -16.59 -2.84 -9.91
N ILE A 277 -16.64 -3.68 -8.86
CA ILE A 277 -16.41 -5.13 -8.98
C ILE A 277 -17.52 -5.81 -9.79
N VAL A 278 -18.79 -5.49 -9.53
CA VAL A 278 -19.92 -6.02 -10.28
C VAL A 278 -19.84 -5.58 -11.75
N GLY A 279 -19.44 -4.33 -11.99
CA GLY A 279 -19.20 -3.82 -13.33
C GLY A 279 -18.13 -4.63 -14.08
N LEU A 280 -16.99 -4.92 -13.45
CA LEU A 280 -15.95 -5.78 -14.02
C LEU A 280 -16.45 -7.21 -14.32
N MET A 281 -17.33 -7.76 -13.47
CA MET A 281 -17.88 -9.10 -13.70
C MET A 281 -18.86 -9.15 -14.88
N ILE A 282 -19.67 -8.10 -15.07
CA ILE A 282 -20.71 -8.03 -16.10
C ILE A 282 -20.14 -7.55 -17.45
N TRP A 283 -19.22 -6.59 -17.39
CA TRP A 283 -18.65 -5.95 -18.58
C TRP A 283 -17.15 -5.72 -18.43
N PRO A 284 -16.34 -6.79 -18.51
CA PRO A 284 -14.89 -6.74 -18.33
C PRO A 284 -14.18 -5.85 -19.36
N ASP A 285 -14.68 -5.77 -20.61
CA ASP A 285 -14.07 -4.96 -21.66
C ASP A 285 -14.06 -3.45 -21.33
N ALA A 286 -14.95 -3.01 -20.44
CA ALA A 286 -15.01 -1.64 -19.96
C ALA A 286 -14.14 -1.40 -18.71
N ILE A 287 -13.07 -2.18 -18.47
CA ILE A 287 -12.22 -2.09 -17.27
C ILE A 287 -11.72 -0.66 -17.01
N GLY A 288 -11.36 0.09 -18.06
CA GLY A 288 -10.94 1.50 -17.93
C GLY A 288 -12.01 2.41 -17.29
N LEU A 289 -13.30 2.07 -17.40
CA LEU A 289 -14.38 2.75 -16.69
C LEU A 289 -14.44 2.31 -15.21
N TRP A 290 -14.34 1.01 -14.95
CA TRP A 290 -14.53 0.45 -13.62
C TRP A 290 -13.37 0.74 -12.65
N VAL A 291 -12.16 0.97 -13.15
CA VAL A 291 -11.02 1.38 -12.32
C VAL A 291 -11.21 2.74 -11.65
N VAL A 292 -12.11 3.59 -12.16
CA VAL A 292 -12.44 4.90 -11.58
C VAL A 292 -13.16 4.76 -10.23
N PRO A 293 -14.36 4.14 -10.13
CA PRO A 293 -15.03 3.94 -8.85
C PRO A 293 -14.22 3.06 -7.90
N LEU A 294 -13.47 2.08 -8.40
CA LEU A 294 -12.60 1.23 -7.60
C LEU A 294 -11.43 2.03 -6.99
N GLY A 295 -10.83 2.93 -7.76
CA GLY A 295 -9.79 3.84 -7.27
C GLY A 295 -10.32 4.78 -6.19
N LEU A 296 -11.43 5.48 -6.46
CA LEU A 296 -12.08 6.37 -5.49
C LEU A 296 -12.41 5.63 -4.19
N PHE A 297 -13.05 4.48 -4.29
CA PHE A 297 -13.34 3.62 -3.14
C PHE A 297 -12.08 3.30 -2.33
N SER A 298 -11.03 2.90 -3.01
CA SER A 298 -9.79 2.44 -2.39
C SER A 298 -9.11 3.55 -1.57
N GLY A 299 -9.00 4.74 -2.15
CA GLY A 299 -8.40 5.90 -1.49
C GLY A 299 -9.23 6.43 -0.33
N LEU A 300 -10.55 6.55 -0.52
CA LEU A 300 -11.49 6.92 0.54
C LEU A 300 -11.43 5.90 1.69
N SER A 301 -11.37 4.61 1.39
CA SER A 301 -11.37 3.52 2.37
C SER A 301 -10.13 3.55 3.27
N LEU A 302 -8.97 3.86 2.70
CA LEU A 302 -7.75 4.09 3.47
C LEU A 302 -7.89 5.30 4.40
N GLY A 303 -8.43 6.41 3.88
CA GLY A 303 -8.67 7.62 4.66
C GLY A 303 -9.64 7.37 5.83
N VAL A 304 -10.73 6.64 5.58
CA VAL A 304 -11.70 6.22 6.62
C VAL A 304 -11.02 5.35 7.68
N SER A 305 -10.20 4.37 7.27
CA SER A 305 -9.47 3.50 8.21
C SER A 305 -8.59 4.29 9.17
N LEU A 306 -7.81 5.25 8.64
CA LEU A 306 -6.93 6.09 9.45
C LEU A 306 -7.74 7.03 10.38
N THR A 307 -8.87 7.54 9.90
CA THR A 307 -9.77 8.38 10.71
C THR A 307 -10.39 7.55 11.85
N LEU A 308 -10.85 6.32 11.58
CA LEU A 308 -11.39 5.43 12.63
C LEU A 308 -10.34 5.10 13.70
N ILE A 309 -9.08 4.90 13.32
CA ILE A 309 -7.98 4.68 14.27
C ILE A 309 -7.82 5.90 15.21
N ALA A 310 -7.93 7.11 14.68
CA ALA A 310 -7.83 8.33 15.47
C ALA A 310 -9.06 8.55 16.36
N ASP A 311 -10.27 8.40 15.78
CA ASP A 311 -11.54 8.72 16.43
C ASP A 311 -11.98 7.70 17.50
N ARG A 312 -11.49 6.45 17.43
CA ARG A 312 -11.82 5.40 18.40
C ARG A 312 -10.87 5.33 19.59
N ALA A 313 -9.92 6.25 19.68
CA ALA A 313 -8.99 6.36 20.78
C ALA A 313 -9.19 7.68 21.54
N ARG A 314 -9.33 7.61 22.88
CA ARG A 314 -9.50 8.82 23.72
C ARG A 314 -8.20 9.58 23.98
N ASP A 315 -7.07 8.89 23.90
CA ASP A 315 -5.77 9.46 24.20
C ASP A 315 -4.70 9.03 23.17
N HIS A 316 -3.60 9.75 23.15
CA HIS A 316 -2.52 9.55 22.19
C HIS A 316 -1.86 8.18 22.29
N SER A 317 -1.76 7.60 23.48
CA SER A 317 -1.14 6.30 23.71
C SER A 317 -2.05 5.16 23.21
N THR A 318 -3.35 5.27 23.42
CA THR A 318 -4.36 4.33 22.89
C THR A 318 -4.41 4.41 21.36
N SER A 319 -4.38 5.62 20.77
CA SER A 319 -4.34 5.81 19.32
C SER A 319 -3.10 5.18 18.69
N SER A 320 -1.93 5.34 19.31
CA SER A 320 -0.68 4.72 18.84
C SER A 320 -0.73 3.19 18.92
N ALA A 321 -1.27 2.63 20.01
CA ALA A 321 -1.42 1.20 20.17
C ALA A 321 -2.44 0.61 19.18
N LEU A 322 -3.58 1.29 18.97
CA LEU A 322 -4.59 0.90 17.99
C LEU A 322 -4.05 0.97 16.55
N SER A 323 -3.28 1.99 16.22
CA SER A 323 -2.61 2.10 14.92
C SER A 323 -1.63 0.95 14.69
N GLY A 324 -0.81 0.62 15.68
CA GLY A 324 0.12 -0.51 15.61
C GLY A 324 -0.61 -1.85 15.40
N MET A 325 -1.65 -2.12 16.19
CA MET A 325 -2.48 -3.32 16.05
C MET A 325 -3.16 -3.39 14.69
N SER A 326 -3.84 -2.30 14.29
CA SER A 326 -4.61 -2.24 13.05
C SER A 326 -3.72 -2.42 11.81
N GLN A 327 -2.52 -1.86 11.81
CA GLN A 327 -1.57 -2.02 10.71
C GLN A 327 -0.98 -3.43 10.67
N SER A 328 -0.57 -3.98 11.82
CA SER A 328 0.01 -5.33 11.87
C SER A 328 -1.01 -6.40 11.46
N VAL A 329 -2.19 -6.39 12.08
CA VAL A 329 -3.29 -7.31 11.75
C VAL A 329 -3.79 -7.05 10.34
N GLY A 330 -3.97 -5.78 9.98
CA GLY A 330 -4.48 -5.39 8.67
C GLY A 330 -3.57 -5.86 7.54
N TYR A 331 -2.27 -5.67 7.64
CA TYR A 331 -1.33 -6.14 6.61
C TYR A 331 -1.16 -7.65 6.61
N ALA A 332 -1.29 -8.32 7.76
CA ALA A 332 -1.32 -9.79 7.81
C ALA A 332 -2.54 -10.37 7.06
N ILE A 333 -3.72 -9.77 7.23
CA ILE A 333 -4.92 -10.13 6.47
C ILE A 333 -4.70 -9.84 4.97
N ALA A 334 -4.20 -8.65 4.65
CA ALA A 334 -3.99 -8.23 3.27
C ALA A 334 -2.96 -9.09 2.52
N ALA A 335 -1.99 -9.66 3.23
CA ALA A 335 -0.92 -10.45 2.62
C ALA A 335 -1.42 -11.68 1.88
N VAL A 336 -2.55 -12.26 2.28
CA VAL A 336 -3.13 -13.44 1.63
C VAL A 336 -3.76 -13.08 0.27
N GLY A 337 -4.29 -11.86 0.15
CA GLY A 337 -5.12 -11.43 -0.98
C GLY A 337 -4.50 -11.63 -2.36
N PRO A 338 -3.38 -10.99 -2.69
CA PRO A 338 -2.81 -11.02 -4.04
C PRO A 338 -2.44 -12.41 -4.53
N ALA A 339 -1.82 -13.24 -3.67
CA ALA A 339 -1.45 -14.61 -4.04
C ALA A 339 -2.69 -15.50 -4.21
N LEU A 340 -3.65 -15.43 -3.28
CA LEU A 340 -4.90 -16.20 -3.36
C LEU A 340 -5.69 -15.84 -4.61
N PHE A 341 -5.77 -14.56 -4.96
CA PHE A 341 -6.49 -14.08 -6.13
C PHE A 341 -5.92 -14.68 -7.42
N GLY A 342 -4.57 -14.71 -7.55
CA GLY A 342 -3.91 -15.32 -8.70
C GLY A 342 -4.09 -16.85 -8.77
N VAL A 343 -4.00 -17.55 -7.63
CA VAL A 343 -4.26 -19.00 -7.57
C VAL A 343 -5.69 -19.32 -8.01
N LEU A 344 -6.66 -18.54 -7.55
CA LEU A 344 -8.07 -18.74 -7.90
C LEU A 344 -8.36 -18.43 -9.37
N HIS A 345 -7.69 -17.40 -9.94
CA HIS A 345 -7.79 -17.12 -11.36
C HIS A 345 -7.37 -18.32 -12.21
N VAL A 346 -6.20 -18.90 -11.91
CA VAL A 346 -5.69 -20.08 -12.64
C VAL A 346 -6.59 -21.31 -12.42
N ALA A 347 -7.01 -21.56 -11.19
CA ALA A 347 -7.84 -22.71 -10.85
C ALA A 347 -9.24 -22.65 -11.44
N ALA A 348 -9.83 -21.46 -11.54
CA ALA A 348 -11.18 -21.25 -12.08
C ALA A 348 -11.20 -20.98 -13.59
N GLY A 349 -10.03 -20.74 -14.21
CA GLY A 349 -9.93 -20.39 -15.63
C GLY A 349 -10.54 -19.03 -15.97
N GLY A 350 -10.56 -18.08 -15.03
CA GLY A 350 -11.12 -16.74 -15.24
C GLY A 350 -11.23 -15.89 -13.99
N TRP A 351 -11.68 -14.64 -14.15
CA TRP A 351 -11.69 -13.61 -13.09
C TRP A 351 -12.95 -13.63 -12.21
N VAL A 352 -14.02 -14.31 -12.60
CA VAL A 352 -15.31 -14.25 -11.88
C VAL A 352 -15.16 -14.75 -10.43
N VAL A 353 -14.54 -15.92 -10.25
CA VAL A 353 -14.37 -16.51 -8.89
C VAL A 353 -13.50 -15.64 -8.00
N PRO A 354 -12.30 -15.17 -8.43
CA PRO A 354 -11.51 -14.22 -7.64
C PRO A 354 -12.27 -12.93 -7.30
N LEU A 355 -13.02 -12.36 -8.25
CA LEU A 355 -13.82 -11.13 -8.03
C LEU A 355 -14.95 -11.34 -7.03
N ILE A 356 -15.59 -12.53 -6.98
CA ILE A 356 -16.58 -12.86 -5.94
C ILE A 356 -15.96 -12.79 -4.55
N ILE A 357 -14.72 -13.24 -4.37
CA ILE A 357 -14.04 -13.15 -3.06
C ILE A 357 -13.78 -11.72 -2.66
N VAL A 358 -13.38 -10.86 -3.61
CA VAL A 358 -13.23 -9.41 -3.36
C VAL A 358 -14.58 -8.79 -3.03
N LEU A 359 -15.65 -9.19 -3.71
CA LEU A 359 -17.02 -8.74 -3.42
C LEU A 359 -17.45 -9.12 -1.99
N VAL A 360 -17.20 -10.36 -1.57
CA VAL A 360 -17.47 -10.81 -0.19
C VAL A 360 -16.64 -10.01 0.80
N ALA A 361 -15.37 -9.76 0.51
CA ALA A 361 -14.52 -8.92 1.35
C ALA A 361 -15.09 -7.49 1.49
N MET A 362 -15.59 -6.88 0.41
CA MET A 362 -16.22 -5.56 0.47
C MET A 362 -17.52 -5.56 1.28
N ILE A 363 -18.32 -6.61 1.20
CA ILE A 363 -19.51 -6.77 2.04
C ILE A 363 -19.11 -6.88 3.52
N LEU A 364 -18.09 -7.67 3.84
CA LEU A 364 -17.54 -7.74 5.20
C LEU A 364 -17.01 -6.37 5.66
N GLN A 365 -16.33 -5.63 4.78
CA GLN A 365 -15.88 -4.29 5.08
C GLN A 365 -17.04 -3.35 5.40
N ALA A 366 -18.15 -3.42 4.67
CA ALA A 366 -19.36 -2.64 4.96
C ALA A 366 -19.92 -2.96 6.34
N VAL A 367 -20.02 -4.25 6.69
CA VAL A 367 -20.50 -4.70 8.00
C VAL A 367 -19.59 -4.19 9.12
N PHE A 368 -18.29 -4.42 9.03
CA PHE A 368 -17.33 -3.94 10.04
C PHE A 368 -17.25 -2.41 10.08
N GLY A 369 -17.40 -1.74 8.95
CA GLY A 369 -17.49 -0.29 8.84
C GLY A 369 -18.69 0.27 9.59
N PHE A 370 -19.86 -0.37 9.46
CA PHE A 370 -21.06 0.00 10.20
C PHE A 370 -20.88 -0.14 11.72
N PHE A 371 -20.24 -1.22 12.19
CA PHE A 371 -19.97 -1.40 13.62
C PHE A 371 -18.89 -0.45 14.13
N ALA A 372 -17.79 -0.26 13.39
CA ALA A 372 -16.72 0.65 13.75
C ALA A 372 -17.13 2.13 13.72
N ALA A 373 -18.18 2.48 12.97
CA ALA A 373 -18.73 3.84 12.93
C ALA A 373 -19.51 4.24 14.19
N ARG A 374 -19.90 3.27 15.05
CA ARG A 374 -20.60 3.55 16.32
C ARG A 374 -19.69 4.32 17.27
N GLU A 375 -20.25 5.25 18.05
CA GLU A 375 -19.52 6.06 19.05
C GLU A 375 -19.12 5.22 20.28
N ARG A 376 -18.14 4.34 20.08
CA ARG A 376 -17.51 3.53 21.14
C ARG A 376 -16.02 3.73 21.06
N PHE A 377 -15.38 3.85 22.23
CA PHE A 377 -13.94 4.01 22.29
C PHE A 377 -13.28 2.68 22.70
N VAL A 378 -12.05 2.51 22.24
CA VAL A 378 -11.20 1.38 22.61
C VAL A 378 -10.81 1.51 24.08
N LEU A 379 -10.86 0.41 24.81
CA LEU A 379 -10.57 0.33 26.24
C LEU A 379 -11.54 1.13 27.13
N ASP A 380 -12.73 1.47 26.65
CA ASP A 380 -13.78 1.99 27.53
C ASP A 380 -14.20 0.91 28.54
N ALA A 381 -14.27 1.27 29.79
CA ALA A 381 -14.85 0.40 30.83
C ALA A 381 -16.30 0.09 30.44
N ARG A 382 -16.65 -1.19 30.39
CA ARG A 382 -18.03 -1.66 30.21
C ARG A 382 -18.82 -1.43 31.46
#